data_7770d124645e9fc9640359528558511e
#
_entry.id   7770d124645e9fc9640359528558511e
#
_cell.length_a   1.000
_cell.length_b   1.000
_cell.length_c   1.000
_cell.angle_alpha   90.00
_cell.angle_beta   90.00
_cell.angle_gamma   90.00
#
_symmetry.space_group_name_H-M   'P 1'
#
loop_
_entity.id
_entity.type
_entity.pdbx_description
1 polymer ?
#
loop_
_entity_poly.entity_id
_entity_poly.type
_entity_poly.pdbx_seq_one_letter_code
_entity_poly.pdbx_strand_id
1 'polypeptide(L)'
;MFQKISAFFLLFFLFSISSCKAEPEKIVVKTANRNAIIDSTVTLFQRHLLQTQIDSIFEKTHFNGSVSIQQNGKTLYEKISGFEDFKQKKSLDSNSVFAIASQSKQFTAVLILLQEESGKLNTDDFASKYLKEFEPKQFEKITIKELLNHTSGIRDFADGMHSKPGEEFNYSNKGFYYLGKIIEKVSGKSYDENVSELFKKIGMNHSFTANNFDGKHFASAYLGTAKNFSEVPNMPERLSARAISVPAGGILSTLNDLHRWNSALYNRKIIKPELLKKFVEKSAEREHAILGKMGYGFGIMTNFAKPTAYFHTGYVKGAPSLIIYYPESKTSVVILSNIADESRGKSAVFIVHKRIKEITDSLENAALSVRTNLQKTAL
;
A
#
# COMPACT_ATOMS: atom_id res chain seq x y z
N MET A 1 93.77 48.49 8.85
CA MET A 1 93.49 48.08 10.17
C MET A 1 91.98 47.94 10.29
N PHE A 2 91.53 46.86 9.92
CA PHE A 2 90.05 46.64 9.78
C PHE A 2 89.56 45.69 10.80
N GLN A 3 88.62 46.11 11.65
CA GLN A 3 87.83 45.25 12.52
C GLN A 3 86.61 44.74 11.75
N LYS A 4 86.44 43.43 11.73
CA LYS A 4 85.28 42.77 11.20
C LYS A 4 84.21 42.67 12.29
N ILE A 5 83.03 43.23 12.04
CA ILE A 5 81.85 43.10 12.88
C ILE A 5 81.11 41.86 12.39
N SER A 6 80.92 40.89 13.27
CA SER A 6 80.13 39.67 13.04
C SER A 6 78.70 39.91 13.45
N ALA A 7 77.76 39.85 12.50
CA ALA A 7 76.35 39.96 12.75
C ALA A 7 75.75 38.59 13.13
N PHE A 8 75.22 38.50 14.32
CA PHE A 8 74.49 37.33 14.82
C PHE A 8 73.07 37.40 14.30
N PHE A 9 72.71 36.51 13.37
CA PHE A 9 71.32 36.32 12.94
C PHE A 9 70.61 35.45 13.92
N LEU A 10 69.64 36.01 14.66
CA LEU A 10 68.72 35.31 15.53
C LEU A 10 67.59 34.78 14.66
N LEU A 11 67.60 33.48 14.38
CA LEU A 11 66.46 32.78 13.69
C LEU A 11 65.33 32.51 14.71
N PHE A 12 64.31 33.32 14.66
CA PHE A 12 63.04 32.98 15.37
C PHE A 12 62.31 31.88 14.61
N PHE A 13 62.38 30.67 15.14
CA PHE A 13 61.50 29.54 14.71
C PHE A 13 60.12 29.77 15.28
N LEU A 14 59.24 30.33 14.47
CA LEU A 14 57.76 30.28 14.75
C LEU A 14 57.29 28.84 14.59
N PHE A 15 57.09 28.15 15.71
CA PHE A 15 56.31 26.92 15.75
C PHE A 15 54.85 27.31 15.53
N SER A 16 54.36 27.20 14.29
CA SER A 16 52.96 27.17 14.00
C SER A 16 52.42 25.86 14.57
N ILE A 17 51.71 25.96 15.70
CA ILE A 17 50.91 24.86 16.24
C ILE A 17 49.75 24.66 15.26
N SER A 18 49.93 23.75 14.28
CA SER A 18 48.86 23.21 13.50
C SER A 18 48.00 22.38 14.46
N SER A 19 46.96 23.00 14.99
CA SER A 19 45.90 22.29 15.66
C SER A 19 45.25 21.37 14.62
N CYS A 20 45.68 20.12 14.58
CA CYS A 20 44.96 19.08 13.86
C CYS A 20 43.56 18.96 14.48
N LYS A 21 42.57 19.53 13.82
CA LYS A 21 41.17 19.17 14.05
C LYS A 21 40.93 17.75 13.53
N ALA A 22 41.35 16.75 14.31
CA ALA A 22 41.16 15.31 14.01
C ALA A 22 39.92 14.75 14.69
N GLU A 23 38.86 15.55 14.94
CA GLU A 23 37.69 15.08 15.69
C GLU A 23 36.40 14.79 14.90
N PRO A 24 36.13 15.29 13.68
CA PRO A 24 34.86 14.96 13.06
C PRO A 24 34.74 13.49 12.63
N GLU A 25 35.81 12.86 12.17
CA GLU A 25 35.77 11.49 11.65
C GLU A 25 35.50 10.44 12.72
N LYS A 26 36.11 10.53 13.90
CA LYS A 26 35.89 9.58 15.02
C LYS A 26 34.49 9.70 15.62
N ILE A 27 33.92 10.89 15.68
CA ILE A 27 32.56 11.14 16.17
C ILE A 27 31.54 10.58 15.17
N VAL A 28 31.72 10.83 13.87
CA VAL A 28 30.84 10.31 12.81
C VAL A 28 30.85 8.77 12.79
N VAL A 29 32.02 8.12 12.88
CA VAL A 29 32.13 6.66 12.91
C VAL A 29 31.52 6.07 14.17
N LYS A 30 31.72 6.67 15.35
CA LYS A 30 31.09 6.22 16.60
C LYS A 30 29.55 6.37 16.55
N THR A 31 29.05 7.47 16.00
CA THR A 31 27.60 7.73 15.86
C THR A 31 26.98 6.77 14.84
N ALA A 32 27.64 6.52 13.71
CA ALA A 32 27.18 5.56 12.70
C ALA A 32 27.09 4.13 13.26
N ASN A 33 28.11 3.69 14.01
CA ASN A 33 28.11 2.37 14.67
C ASN A 33 27.01 2.26 15.73
N ARG A 34 26.80 3.31 16.53
CA ARG A 34 25.72 3.36 17.52
C ARG A 34 24.35 3.25 16.85
N ASN A 35 24.10 4.02 15.80
CA ASN A 35 22.82 3.99 15.07
C ASN A 35 22.58 2.61 14.44
N ALA A 36 23.60 1.97 13.89
CA ALA A 36 23.49 0.60 13.36
C ALA A 36 23.14 -0.44 14.45
N ILE A 37 23.71 -0.32 15.64
CA ILE A 37 23.37 -1.18 16.79
C ILE A 37 21.93 -0.94 17.22
N ILE A 38 21.49 0.32 17.33
CA ILE A 38 20.11 0.67 17.68
C ILE A 38 19.14 0.09 16.65
N ASP A 39 19.40 0.31 15.36
CA ASP A 39 18.53 -0.20 14.30
C ASP A 39 18.47 -1.72 14.28
N SER A 40 19.57 -2.43 14.52
CA SER A 40 19.59 -3.88 14.61
C SER A 40 18.81 -4.39 15.82
N THR A 41 18.98 -3.75 16.99
CA THR A 41 18.27 -4.12 18.23
C THR A 41 16.77 -3.89 18.10
N VAL A 42 16.36 -2.72 17.55
CA VAL A 42 14.95 -2.42 17.30
C VAL A 42 14.36 -3.44 16.32
N THR A 43 15.09 -3.79 15.26
CA THR A 43 14.65 -4.78 14.26
C THR A 43 14.46 -6.17 14.87
N LEU A 44 15.38 -6.63 15.74
CA LEU A 44 15.25 -7.92 16.44
C LEU A 44 14.04 -7.93 17.36
N PHE A 45 13.81 -6.85 18.10
CA PHE A 45 12.65 -6.71 18.98
C PHE A 45 11.34 -6.70 18.17
N GLN A 46 11.28 -5.97 17.06
CA GLN A 46 10.14 -5.98 16.16
C GLN A 46 9.84 -7.39 15.64
N ARG A 47 10.84 -8.12 15.16
CA ARG A 47 10.69 -9.50 14.69
C ARG A 47 10.11 -10.41 15.77
N HIS A 48 10.65 -10.36 16.97
CA HIS A 48 10.19 -11.19 18.09
C HIS A 48 8.72 -10.89 18.46
N LEU A 49 8.35 -9.63 18.56
CA LEU A 49 6.97 -9.24 18.85
C LEU A 49 6.00 -9.64 17.73
N LEU A 50 6.37 -9.39 16.47
CA LEU A 50 5.55 -9.78 15.32
C LEU A 50 5.34 -11.29 15.31
N GLN A 51 6.41 -12.08 15.49
CA GLN A 51 6.33 -13.53 15.54
C GLN A 51 5.39 -13.97 16.65
N THR A 52 5.63 -13.55 17.89
CA THR A 52 4.84 -13.96 19.05
C THR A 52 3.36 -13.61 18.90
N GLN A 53 3.06 -12.37 18.49
CA GLN A 53 1.67 -11.90 18.45
C GLN A 53 0.91 -12.43 17.24
N ILE A 54 1.53 -12.46 16.05
CA ILE A 54 0.85 -12.92 14.85
C ILE A 54 0.73 -14.44 14.82
N ASP A 55 1.74 -15.18 15.30
CA ASP A 55 1.63 -16.65 15.46
C ASP A 55 0.46 -17.02 16.36
N SER A 56 0.31 -16.32 17.50
CA SER A 56 -0.85 -16.50 18.38
C SER A 56 -2.20 -16.22 17.69
N ILE A 57 -2.26 -15.25 16.76
CA ILE A 57 -3.47 -15.01 15.97
C ILE A 57 -3.76 -16.20 15.06
N PHE A 58 -2.75 -16.70 14.32
CA PHE A 58 -2.90 -17.86 13.44
C PHE A 58 -3.44 -19.09 14.20
N GLU A 59 -2.86 -19.38 15.36
CA GLU A 59 -3.26 -20.52 16.19
C GLU A 59 -4.68 -20.39 16.72
N LYS A 60 -5.02 -19.23 17.31
CA LYS A 60 -6.33 -19.01 17.93
C LYS A 60 -7.48 -18.89 16.93
N THR A 61 -7.21 -18.42 15.73
CA THR A 61 -8.25 -18.19 14.70
C THR A 61 -8.25 -19.26 13.63
N HIS A 62 -7.28 -20.18 13.61
CA HIS A 62 -7.07 -21.11 12.49
C HIS A 62 -7.02 -20.38 11.15
N PHE A 63 -6.29 -19.25 11.11
CA PHE A 63 -6.25 -18.38 9.93
C PHE A 63 -5.71 -19.12 8.70
N ASN A 64 -6.50 -19.16 7.64
CA ASN A 64 -6.11 -19.69 6.34
C ASN A 64 -5.76 -18.51 5.43
N GLY A 65 -4.48 -18.34 5.17
CA GLY A 65 -4.00 -17.20 4.40
C GLY A 65 -2.51 -16.93 4.60
N SER A 66 -2.11 -15.77 4.15
CA SER A 66 -0.71 -15.36 4.09
C SER A 66 -0.54 -13.97 4.68
N VAL A 67 0.45 -13.80 5.55
CA VAL A 67 0.85 -12.53 6.14
C VAL A 67 2.33 -12.32 5.91
N SER A 68 2.72 -11.18 5.36
CA SER A 68 4.12 -10.80 5.22
C SER A 68 4.32 -9.32 5.58
N ILE A 69 5.38 -9.05 6.31
CA ILE A 69 5.79 -7.71 6.75
C ILE A 69 7.24 -7.51 6.34
N GLN A 70 7.48 -6.51 5.51
CA GLN A 70 8.80 -6.14 5.04
C GLN A 70 9.13 -4.69 5.43
N GLN A 71 10.36 -4.44 5.85
CA GLN A 71 10.88 -3.10 6.10
C GLN A 71 12.11 -2.84 5.25
N ASN A 72 12.13 -1.77 4.47
CA ASN A 72 13.20 -1.46 3.52
C ASN A 72 13.52 -2.66 2.58
N GLY A 73 12.52 -3.41 2.14
CA GLY A 73 12.67 -4.58 1.29
C GLY A 73 13.20 -5.84 2.00
N LYS A 74 13.42 -5.81 3.32
CA LYS A 74 13.84 -6.97 4.12
C LYS A 74 12.66 -7.52 4.92
N THR A 75 12.45 -8.83 4.86
CA THR A 75 11.38 -9.50 5.61
C THR A 75 11.63 -9.41 7.11
N LEU A 76 10.67 -8.83 7.82
CA LEU A 76 10.61 -8.85 9.29
C LEU A 76 9.83 -10.06 9.79
N TYR A 77 8.73 -10.39 9.13
CA TYR A 77 7.85 -11.50 9.46
C TYR A 77 7.19 -12.03 8.20
N GLU A 78 7.06 -13.35 8.09
CA GLU A 78 6.25 -14.00 7.06
C GLU A 78 5.68 -15.30 7.60
N LYS A 79 4.38 -15.53 7.36
CA LYS A 79 3.71 -16.79 7.63
C LYS A 79 2.65 -17.06 6.58
N ILE A 80 2.70 -18.26 6.04
CA ILE A 80 1.73 -18.80 5.09
C ILE A 80 1.16 -20.07 5.72
N SER A 81 -0.15 -20.19 5.81
CA SER A 81 -0.79 -21.31 6.49
C SER A 81 -2.14 -21.64 5.86
N GLY A 82 -2.42 -22.93 5.72
CA GLY A 82 -3.66 -23.46 5.20
C GLY A 82 -3.61 -23.85 3.73
N PHE A 83 -4.73 -23.77 3.03
CA PHE A 83 -4.92 -24.38 1.71
C PHE A 83 -5.36 -23.36 0.66
N GLU A 84 -4.77 -23.46 -0.54
CA GLU A 84 -5.30 -22.83 -1.76
C GLU A 84 -6.65 -23.46 -2.13
N ASP A 85 -6.70 -24.80 -2.02
CA ASP A 85 -7.88 -25.61 -2.27
C ASP A 85 -8.08 -26.61 -1.13
N PHE A 86 -9.14 -26.44 -0.36
CA PHE A 86 -9.46 -27.31 0.76
C PHE A 86 -9.90 -28.70 0.30
N LYS A 87 -10.54 -28.84 -0.87
CA LYS A 87 -11.01 -30.14 -1.39
C LYS A 87 -9.84 -31.01 -1.84
N GLN A 88 -8.89 -30.40 -2.54
CA GLN A 88 -7.69 -31.08 -3.03
C GLN A 88 -6.57 -31.13 -1.99
N LYS A 89 -6.74 -30.48 -0.83
CA LYS A 89 -5.71 -30.29 0.21
C LYS A 89 -4.42 -29.67 -0.34
N LYS A 90 -4.55 -28.81 -1.36
CA LYS A 90 -3.42 -28.10 -1.94
C LYS A 90 -3.03 -26.95 -1.01
N SER A 91 -1.84 -27.01 -0.42
CA SER A 91 -1.36 -26.00 0.52
C SER A 91 -1.12 -24.65 -0.15
N LEU A 92 -1.32 -23.57 0.60
CA LEU A 92 -0.86 -22.23 0.25
C LEU A 92 0.67 -22.18 0.24
N ASP A 93 1.22 -21.42 -0.70
CA ASP A 93 2.65 -21.11 -0.78
C ASP A 93 2.88 -19.64 -1.23
N SER A 94 4.15 -19.28 -1.47
CA SER A 94 4.54 -17.92 -1.89
C SER A 94 4.06 -17.54 -3.29
N ASN A 95 3.63 -18.52 -4.10
CA ASN A 95 3.10 -18.33 -5.46
C ASN A 95 1.58 -18.26 -5.49
N SER A 96 0.92 -18.54 -4.35
CA SER A 96 -0.54 -18.52 -4.27
C SER A 96 -1.09 -17.15 -4.66
N VAL A 97 -2.01 -17.15 -5.63
CA VAL A 97 -2.64 -15.97 -6.21
C VAL A 97 -4.00 -15.76 -5.57
N PHE A 98 -4.19 -14.60 -4.96
CA PHE A 98 -5.41 -14.24 -4.25
C PHE A 98 -6.20 -13.16 -4.99
N ALA A 99 -7.52 -13.21 -4.88
CA ALA A 99 -8.37 -12.08 -5.23
C ALA A 99 -8.17 -10.95 -4.21
N ILE A 100 -7.63 -9.79 -4.65
CA ILE A 100 -7.34 -8.66 -3.76
C ILE A 100 -8.47 -7.63 -3.69
N ALA A 101 -9.53 -7.85 -4.46
CA ALA A 101 -10.75 -7.05 -4.45
C ALA A 101 -10.47 -5.54 -4.53
N SER A 102 -11.06 -4.74 -3.63
CA SER A 102 -10.97 -3.26 -3.69
C SER A 102 -9.57 -2.68 -3.56
N GLN A 103 -8.55 -3.47 -3.22
CA GLN A 103 -7.16 -3.01 -3.38
C GLN A 103 -6.83 -2.69 -4.85
N SER A 104 -7.59 -3.24 -5.81
CA SER A 104 -7.50 -2.91 -7.25
C SER A 104 -7.63 -1.42 -7.54
N LYS A 105 -8.35 -0.69 -6.70
CA LYS A 105 -8.58 0.75 -6.86
C LYS A 105 -7.29 1.57 -6.84
N GLN A 106 -6.29 1.15 -6.09
CA GLN A 106 -4.98 1.81 -6.08
C GLN A 106 -4.33 1.80 -7.47
N PHE A 107 -4.40 0.66 -8.17
CA PHE A 107 -3.84 0.51 -9.51
C PHE A 107 -4.58 1.38 -10.51
N THR A 108 -5.92 1.40 -10.45
CA THR A 108 -6.75 2.28 -11.30
C THR A 108 -6.42 3.75 -11.08
N ALA A 109 -6.30 4.18 -9.82
CA ALA A 109 -5.94 5.55 -9.50
C ALA A 109 -4.55 5.93 -10.01
N VAL A 110 -3.57 5.03 -9.87
CA VAL A 110 -2.21 5.26 -10.42
C VAL A 110 -2.23 5.30 -11.94
N LEU A 111 -3.03 4.47 -12.63
CA LEU A 111 -3.18 4.54 -14.08
C LEU A 111 -3.78 5.88 -14.53
N ILE A 112 -4.77 6.44 -13.83
CA ILE A 112 -5.27 7.81 -14.08
C ILE A 112 -4.16 8.83 -13.91
N LEU A 113 -3.38 8.75 -12.83
CA LEU A 113 -2.27 9.68 -12.59
C LEU A 113 -1.16 9.57 -13.62
N LEU A 114 -0.91 8.39 -14.18
CA LEU A 114 0.01 8.21 -15.32
C LEU A 114 -0.51 8.88 -16.60
N GLN A 115 -1.83 8.87 -16.83
CA GLN A 115 -2.41 9.63 -17.95
C GLN A 115 -2.31 11.14 -17.69
N GLU A 116 -2.49 11.60 -16.45
CA GLU A 116 -2.26 13.00 -16.06
C GLU A 116 -0.79 13.40 -16.24
N GLU A 117 0.16 12.57 -15.82
CA GLU A 117 1.60 12.80 -15.99
C GLU A 117 2.00 12.93 -17.47
N SER A 118 1.32 12.21 -18.35
CA SER A 118 1.54 12.28 -19.80
C SER A 118 0.78 13.42 -20.49
N GLY A 119 0.05 14.25 -19.74
CA GLY A 119 -0.72 15.40 -20.26
C GLY A 119 -1.99 15.03 -21.03
N LYS A 120 -2.47 13.78 -20.92
CA LYS A 120 -3.67 13.32 -21.64
C LYS A 120 -4.99 13.69 -20.95
N LEU A 121 -4.95 13.91 -19.65
CA LEU A 121 -6.07 14.35 -18.82
C LEU A 121 -5.57 15.16 -17.62
N ASN A 122 -6.51 15.81 -16.92
CA ASN A 122 -6.29 16.36 -15.59
C ASN A 122 -7.35 15.78 -14.64
N THR A 123 -6.99 15.46 -13.41
CA THR A 123 -7.95 14.93 -12.43
C THR A 123 -9.04 15.92 -12.04
N ASP A 124 -8.86 17.22 -12.29
CA ASP A 124 -9.88 18.25 -12.13
C ASP A 124 -10.78 18.42 -13.39
N ASP A 125 -10.50 17.70 -14.50
CA ASP A 125 -11.38 17.67 -15.67
C ASP A 125 -12.72 17.03 -15.32
N PHE A 126 -13.79 17.51 -15.94
CA PHE A 126 -15.10 16.86 -15.89
C PHE A 126 -15.07 15.52 -16.65
N ALA A 127 -15.66 14.48 -16.07
CA ALA A 127 -15.75 13.17 -16.71
C ALA A 127 -16.52 13.20 -18.05
N SER A 128 -17.44 14.16 -18.21
CA SER A 128 -18.18 14.41 -19.45
C SER A 128 -17.28 14.76 -20.64
N LYS A 129 -16.09 15.29 -20.41
CA LYS A 129 -15.08 15.50 -21.46
C LYS A 129 -14.64 14.20 -22.15
N TYR A 130 -14.77 13.07 -21.47
CA TYR A 130 -14.26 11.78 -21.92
C TYR A 130 -15.36 10.77 -22.22
N LEU A 131 -16.47 10.79 -21.46
CA LEU A 131 -17.52 9.80 -21.50
C LEU A 131 -18.91 10.44 -21.65
N LYS A 132 -19.67 9.95 -22.64
CA LYS A 132 -21.04 10.42 -22.92
C LYS A 132 -22.02 10.13 -21.77
N GLU A 133 -21.76 9.13 -20.97
CA GLU A 133 -22.54 8.77 -19.77
C GLU A 133 -22.62 9.92 -18.76
N PHE A 134 -21.69 10.87 -18.83
CA PHE A 134 -21.64 12.07 -17.99
C PHE A 134 -22.19 13.34 -18.66
N GLU A 135 -22.68 13.29 -19.90
CA GLU A 135 -23.31 14.44 -20.56
C GLU A 135 -24.65 14.88 -19.92
N PRO A 136 -25.49 13.96 -19.34
CA PRO A 136 -26.71 14.38 -18.66
C PRO A 136 -26.42 15.40 -17.56
N LYS A 137 -27.23 16.46 -17.47
CA LYS A 137 -27.06 17.63 -16.58
C LYS A 137 -26.73 17.29 -15.14
N GLN A 138 -27.29 16.20 -14.61
CA GLN A 138 -27.04 15.74 -13.24
C GLN A 138 -25.63 15.20 -13.01
N PHE A 139 -24.91 14.77 -14.07
CA PHE A 139 -23.57 14.18 -14.01
C PHE A 139 -22.49 15.07 -14.62
N GLU A 140 -22.88 16.12 -15.40
CA GLU A 140 -21.97 16.90 -16.25
C GLU A 140 -20.78 17.53 -15.50
N LYS A 141 -20.97 17.84 -14.22
CA LYS A 141 -19.98 18.52 -13.37
C LYS A 141 -19.17 17.57 -12.49
N ILE A 142 -19.34 16.26 -12.65
CA ILE A 142 -18.54 15.28 -11.91
C ILE A 142 -17.12 15.29 -12.46
N THR A 143 -16.14 15.53 -11.60
CA THR A 143 -14.71 15.48 -11.94
C THR A 143 -14.13 14.08 -11.80
N ILE A 144 -13.00 13.82 -12.48
CA ILE A 144 -12.23 12.59 -12.31
C ILE A 144 -11.78 12.44 -10.84
N LYS A 145 -11.40 13.54 -10.18
CA LYS A 145 -11.03 13.58 -8.77
C LYS A 145 -12.15 13.06 -7.85
N GLU A 146 -13.39 13.47 -8.10
CA GLU A 146 -14.53 13.02 -7.29
C GLU A 146 -14.88 11.55 -7.52
N LEU A 147 -14.58 11.00 -8.70
CA LEU A 147 -14.65 9.55 -8.93
C LEU A 147 -13.56 8.81 -8.13
N LEU A 148 -12.32 9.34 -8.10
CA LEU A 148 -11.17 8.74 -7.42
C LEU A 148 -11.32 8.70 -5.90
N ASN A 149 -11.92 9.74 -5.29
CA ASN A 149 -12.05 9.88 -3.84
C ASN A 149 -13.45 9.55 -3.31
N HIS A 150 -14.35 9.02 -4.16
CA HIS A 150 -15.70 8.63 -3.80
C HIS A 150 -16.63 9.78 -3.36
N THR A 151 -16.39 11.00 -3.84
CA THR A 151 -17.29 12.15 -3.59
C THR A 151 -18.12 12.52 -4.81
N SER A 152 -18.16 11.69 -5.85
CA SER A 152 -18.93 11.94 -7.07
C SER A 152 -20.45 11.96 -6.87
N GLY A 153 -20.95 11.37 -5.78
CA GLY A 153 -22.37 11.23 -5.49
C GLY A 153 -23.11 10.19 -6.35
N ILE A 154 -22.43 9.45 -7.24
CA ILE A 154 -23.05 8.42 -8.10
C ILE A 154 -23.51 7.23 -7.26
N ARG A 155 -24.75 6.77 -7.49
CA ARG A 155 -25.26 5.53 -6.88
C ARG A 155 -24.63 4.29 -7.52
N ASP A 156 -24.24 3.33 -6.70
CA ASP A 156 -23.53 2.12 -7.15
C ASP A 156 -24.47 1.12 -7.86
N PHE A 157 -25.68 0.91 -7.31
CA PHE A 157 -26.59 -0.13 -7.76
C PHE A 157 -27.91 0.41 -8.34
N ALA A 158 -28.03 1.73 -8.51
CA ALA A 158 -29.22 2.38 -9.06
C ALA A 158 -28.80 3.51 -9.98
N ASP A 159 -29.74 4.02 -10.77
CA ASP A 159 -29.52 5.23 -11.56
C ASP A 159 -29.65 6.49 -10.70
N GLY A 160 -29.01 7.55 -11.14
CA GLY A 160 -29.05 8.87 -10.51
C GLY A 160 -27.96 9.10 -9.46
N MET A 161 -28.21 10.14 -8.66
CA MET A 161 -27.25 10.66 -7.66
C MET A 161 -27.72 10.33 -6.25
N HIS A 162 -26.77 10.15 -5.33
CA HIS A 162 -26.98 10.09 -3.90
C HIS A 162 -26.86 11.47 -3.26
N SER A 163 -25.86 12.24 -3.67
CA SER A 163 -25.57 13.62 -3.25
C SER A 163 -25.05 14.41 -4.44
N LYS A 164 -24.87 15.72 -4.30
CA LYS A 164 -24.16 16.49 -5.32
C LYS A 164 -22.68 16.15 -5.32
N PRO A 165 -21.98 16.34 -6.46
CA PRO A 165 -20.53 16.13 -6.53
C PRO A 165 -19.79 16.97 -5.48
N GLY A 166 -18.85 16.37 -4.79
CA GLY A 166 -18.02 17.00 -3.77
C GLY A 166 -18.63 17.10 -2.35
N GLU A 167 -19.95 16.85 -2.18
CA GLU A 167 -20.62 17.08 -0.88
C GLU A 167 -20.36 15.96 0.13
N GLU A 168 -20.45 14.70 -0.29
CA GLU A 168 -20.42 13.56 0.63
C GLU A 168 -19.54 12.43 0.12
N PHE A 169 -18.91 11.71 1.05
CA PHE A 169 -18.25 10.44 0.73
C PHE A 169 -19.29 9.35 0.55
N ASN A 170 -19.36 8.81 -0.66
CA ASN A 170 -20.21 7.66 -1.00
C ASN A 170 -19.40 6.64 -1.81
N TYR A 171 -18.98 5.56 -1.13
CA TYR A 171 -18.14 4.53 -1.76
C TYR A 171 -18.79 3.94 -3.00
N SER A 172 -18.17 4.09 -4.17
CA SER A 172 -18.74 3.68 -5.45
C SER A 172 -17.78 2.83 -6.29
N ASN A 173 -18.17 1.58 -6.56
CA ASN A 173 -17.51 0.72 -7.54
C ASN A 173 -17.81 1.18 -8.97
N LYS A 174 -19.01 1.73 -9.20
CA LYS A 174 -19.44 2.30 -10.48
C LYS A 174 -18.54 3.49 -10.88
N GLY A 175 -18.11 4.32 -9.89
CA GLY A 175 -17.13 5.38 -10.13
C GLY A 175 -15.82 4.83 -10.69
N PHE A 176 -15.30 3.76 -10.12
CA PHE A 176 -14.07 3.11 -10.58
C PHE A 176 -14.23 2.38 -11.92
N TYR A 177 -15.40 1.83 -12.21
CA TYR A 177 -15.74 1.35 -13.56
C TYR A 177 -15.55 2.46 -14.60
N TYR A 178 -16.10 3.66 -14.35
CA TYR A 178 -15.96 4.79 -15.26
C TYR A 178 -14.51 5.31 -15.36
N LEU A 179 -13.73 5.28 -14.26
CA LEU A 179 -12.30 5.57 -14.33
C LEU A 179 -11.56 4.59 -15.26
N GLY A 180 -11.91 3.30 -15.24
CA GLY A 180 -11.41 2.33 -16.21
C GLY A 180 -11.76 2.72 -17.66
N LYS A 181 -12.98 3.13 -17.91
CA LYS A 181 -13.42 3.61 -19.24
C LYS A 181 -12.67 4.87 -19.69
N ILE A 182 -12.39 5.79 -18.76
CA ILE A 182 -11.59 6.99 -19.06
C ILE A 182 -10.16 6.57 -19.43
N ILE A 183 -9.55 5.63 -18.67
CA ILE A 183 -8.21 5.10 -18.99
C ILE A 183 -8.19 4.52 -20.41
N GLU A 184 -9.15 3.66 -20.76
CA GLU A 184 -9.26 3.09 -22.11
C GLU A 184 -9.36 4.18 -23.18
N LYS A 185 -10.24 5.18 -22.95
CA LYS A 185 -10.47 6.27 -23.90
C LYS A 185 -9.21 7.09 -24.18
N VAL A 186 -8.45 7.45 -23.14
CA VAL A 186 -7.28 8.34 -23.29
C VAL A 186 -5.99 7.62 -23.64
N SER A 187 -5.87 6.34 -23.25
CA SER A 187 -4.70 5.52 -23.58
C SER A 187 -4.78 4.92 -25.00
N GLY A 188 -6.00 4.66 -25.49
CA GLY A 188 -6.24 3.90 -26.72
C GLY A 188 -6.03 2.39 -26.57
N LYS A 189 -5.89 1.89 -25.32
CA LYS A 189 -5.66 0.48 -24.97
C LYS A 189 -6.77 0.02 -24.03
N SER A 190 -7.03 -1.29 -23.99
CA SER A 190 -7.92 -1.86 -22.98
C SER A 190 -7.39 -1.60 -21.57
N TYR A 191 -8.28 -1.67 -20.57
CA TYR A 191 -7.87 -1.56 -19.15
C TYR A 191 -6.88 -2.68 -18.79
N ASP A 192 -7.11 -3.89 -19.27
CA ASP A 192 -6.25 -5.05 -19.01
C ASP A 192 -4.83 -4.88 -19.59
N GLU A 193 -4.69 -4.29 -20.77
CA GLU A 193 -3.39 -3.95 -21.36
C GLU A 193 -2.65 -2.90 -20.52
N ASN A 194 -3.35 -1.82 -20.10
CA ASN A 194 -2.76 -0.79 -19.24
C ASN A 194 -2.24 -1.38 -17.91
N VAL A 195 -3.01 -2.26 -17.27
CA VAL A 195 -2.60 -2.96 -16.04
C VAL A 195 -1.42 -3.88 -16.30
N SER A 196 -1.45 -4.67 -17.36
CA SER A 196 -0.38 -5.61 -17.71
C SER A 196 0.95 -4.90 -17.98
N GLU A 197 0.92 -3.76 -18.66
CA GLU A 197 2.11 -2.93 -18.89
C GLU A 197 2.65 -2.36 -17.56
N LEU A 198 1.79 -1.91 -16.66
CA LEU A 198 2.18 -1.45 -15.33
C LEU A 198 2.83 -2.57 -14.53
N PHE A 199 2.22 -3.76 -14.50
CA PHE A 199 2.78 -4.92 -13.80
C PHE A 199 4.14 -5.32 -14.34
N LYS A 200 4.28 -5.41 -15.66
CA LYS A 200 5.56 -5.71 -16.33
C LYS A 200 6.63 -4.68 -15.98
N LYS A 201 6.29 -3.39 -15.99
CA LYS A 201 7.22 -2.29 -15.67
C LYS A 201 7.82 -2.42 -14.28
N ILE A 202 7.08 -2.91 -13.31
CA ILE A 202 7.50 -2.97 -11.90
C ILE A 202 7.83 -4.40 -11.42
N GLY A 203 7.78 -5.39 -12.32
CA GLY A 203 8.13 -6.78 -12.04
C GLY A 203 7.09 -7.55 -11.23
N MET A 204 5.80 -7.18 -11.31
CA MET A 204 4.68 -7.94 -10.73
C MET A 204 4.28 -9.08 -11.68
N ASN A 205 5.11 -10.12 -11.76
CA ASN A 205 5.00 -11.18 -12.76
C ASN A 205 3.94 -12.24 -12.42
N HIS A 206 3.39 -12.22 -11.21
CA HIS A 206 2.35 -13.13 -10.72
C HIS A 206 1.09 -12.37 -10.32
N SER A 207 0.81 -11.27 -11.03
CA SER A 207 -0.39 -10.44 -10.85
C SER A 207 -1.13 -10.32 -12.16
N PHE A 208 -2.45 -10.36 -12.08
CA PHE A 208 -3.33 -10.47 -13.24
C PHE A 208 -4.56 -9.60 -13.06
N THR A 209 -5.17 -9.18 -14.14
CA THR A 209 -6.60 -8.88 -14.12
C THR A 209 -7.37 -10.20 -14.19
N ALA A 210 -8.58 -10.23 -13.65
CA ALA A 210 -9.40 -11.44 -13.68
C ALA A 210 -9.69 -11.95 -15.11
N ASN A 211 -9.70 -11.04 -16.10
CA ASN A 211 -9.86 -11.39 -17.52
C ASN A 211 -8.65 -12.14 -18.10
N ASN A 212 -7.43 -11.83 -17.63
CA ASN A 212 -6.17 -12.35 -18.17
C ASN A 212 -5.53 -13.41 -17.25
N PHE A 213 -6.25 -13.85 -16.23
CA PHE A 213 -5.73 -14.83 -15.28
C PHE A 213 -5.66 -16.24 -15.91
N ASP A 214 -4.51 -16.91 -15.75
CA ASP A 214 -4.24 -18.21 -16.33
C ASP A 214 -4.77 -19.41 -15.52
N GLY A 215 -5.43 -19.15 -14.39
CA GLY A 215 -6.01 -20.17 -13.52
C GLY A 215 -5.03 -20.89 -12.59
N LYS A 216 -3.71 -20.61 -12.68
CA LYS A 216 -2.72 -21.32 -11.88
C LYS A 216 -2.56 -20.74 -10.48
N HIS A 217 -2.32 -21.62 -9.49
CA HIS A 217 -2.07 -21.23 -8.09
C HIS A 217 -3.16 -20.36 -7.48
N PHE A 218 -4.39 -20.45 -7.96
CA PHE A 218 -5.48 -19.66 -7.42
C PHE A 218 -5.90 -20.15 -6.04
N ALA A 219 -5.86 -19.27 -5.07
CA ALA A 219 -6.43 -19.50 -3.75
C ALA A 219 -7.96 -19.38 -3.84
N SER A 220 -8.62 -20.54 -4.04
CA SER A 220 -10.08 -20.64 -4.16
C SER A 220 -10.76 -20.03 -2.95
N ALA A 221 -11.81 -19.23 -3.17
CA ALA A 221 -12.49 -18.53 -2.10
C ALA A 221 -13.52 -19.41 -1.39
N TYR A 222 -13.60 -19.30 -0.07
CA TYR A 222 -14.50 -20.09 0.77
C TYR A 222 -15.27 -19.22 1.77
N LEU A 223 -16.49 -19.64 2.08
CA LEU A 223 -17.27 -19.11 3.21
C LEU A 223 -17.25 -20.09 4.37
N GLY A 224 -17.13 -19.56 5.59
CA GLY A 224 -17.11 -20.33 6.82
C GLY A 224 -15.75 -20.31 7.51
N THR A 225 -15.41 -21.43 8.14
CA THR A 225 -14.16 -21.62 8.88
C THR A 225 -13.36 -22.78 8.29
N ALA A 226 -12.10 -22.95 8.66
CA ALA A 226 -11.26 -24.07 8.23
C ALA A 226 -11.85 -25.46 8.57
N LYS A 227 -12.80 -25.53 9.52
CA LYS A 227 -13.46 -26.78 9.92
C LYS A 227 -14.82 -27.01 9.24
N ASN A 228 -15.49 -25.94 8.85
CA ASN A 228 -16.80 -26.00 8.21
C ASN A 228 -16.87 -24.89 7.15
N PHE A 229 -16.75 -25.24 5.90
CA PHE A 229 -16.62 -24.32 4.79
C PHE A 229 -17.44 -24.74 3.56
N SER A 230 -17.79 -23.75 2.75
CA SER A 230 -18.34 -23.93 1.41
C SER A 230 -17.57 -23.10 0.42
N GLU A 231 -17.24 -23.67 -0.74
CA GLU A 231 -16.56 -22.95 -1.81
C GLU A 231 -17.46 -21.89 -2.44
N VAL A 232 -16.88 -20.74 -2.75
CA VAL A 232 -17.53 -19.72 -3.58
C VAL A 232 -17.17 -20.01 -5.04
N PRO A 233 -18.11 -20.51 -5.85
CA PRO A 233 -17.81 -20.97 -7.20
C PRO A 233 -17.47 -19.83 -8.14
N ASN A 234 -16.65 -20.12 -9.16
CA ASN A 234 -16.33 -19.25 -10.29
C ASN A 234 -15.80 -17.87 -9.86
N MET A 235 -14.90 -17.82 -8.86
CA MET A 235 -14.47 -16.54 -8.30
C MET A 235 -13.73 -15.64 -9.33
N PRO A 236 -12.77 -16.10 -10.16
CA PRO A 236 -12.13 -15.23 -11.16
C PRO A 236 -13.14 -14.64 -12.15
N GLU A 237 -14.06 -15.46 -12.67
CA GLU A 237 -15.08 -15.01 -13.62
C GLU A 237 -16.06 -14.01 -12.99
N ARG A 238 -16.35 -14.17 -11.69
CA ARG A 238 -17.21 -13.22 -10.96
C ARG A 238 -16.56 -11.85 -10.80
N LEU A 239 -15.23 -11.76 -10.80
CA LEU A 239 -14.48 -10.51 -10.74
C LEU A 239 -14.32 -9.87 -12.12
N SER A 240 -14.37 -10.65 -13.20
CA SER A 240 -14.32 -10.15 -14.59
C SER A 240 -15.68 -9.74 -15.10
N ALA A 241 -16.77 -10.39 -14.61
CA ALA A 241 -18.13 -10.15 -15.08
C ALA A 241 -18.91 -9.27 -14.11
N ARG A 242 -19.65 -8.35 -14.60
CA ARG A 242 -20.87 -7.64 -14.17
C ARG A 242 -21.08 -7.26 -12.68
N ALA A 243 -20.61 -8.02 -11.68
CA ALA A 243 -20.88 -7.71 -10.28
C ALA A 243 -19.87 -6.71 -9.69
N ILE A 244 -18.58 -6.88 -10.00
CA ILE A 244 -17.51 -5.95 -9.63
C ILE A 244 -16.64 -5.81 -10.87
N SER A 245 -16.56 -4.62 -11.45
CA SER A 245 -15.68 -4.37 -12.60
C SER A 245 -14.21 -4.51 -12.23
N VAL A 246 -13.38 -4.92 -13.20
CA VAL A 246 -11.93 -5.09 -12.99
C VAL A 246 -11.27 -3.84 -12.39
N PRO A 247 -11.54 -2.60 -12.86
CA PRO A 247 -10.99 -1.38 -12.26
C PRO A 247 -11.37 -1.15 -10.80
N ALA A 248 -12.51 -1.70 -10.34
CA ALA A 248 -12.98 -1.55 -8.97
C ALA A 248 -12.50 -2.67 -8.03
N GLY A 249 -12.24 -3.89 -8.57
CA GLY A 249 -12.00 -5.02 -7.68
C GLY A 249 -11.51 -6.31 -8.34
N GLY A 250 -11.13 -6.30 -9.61
CA GLY A 250 -10.83 -7.52 -10.37
C GLY A 250 -9.34 -7.80 -10.58
N ILE A 251 -8.45 -7.34 -9.70
CA ILE A 251 -7.04 -7.72 -9.71
C ILE A 251 -6.81 -8.92 -8.80
N LEU A 252 -5.94 -9.81 -9.26
CA LEU A 252 -5.45 -10.99 -8.57
C LEU A 252 -3.94 -10.82 -8.37
N SER A 253 -3.40 -11.17 -7.18
CA SER A 253 -1.99 -10.95 -6.88
C SER A 253 -1.45 -11.89 -5.80
N THR A 254 -0.14 -11.87 -5.61
CA THR A 254 0.60 -12.61 -4.57
C THR A 254 1.14 -11.67 -3.49
N LEU A 255 1.59 -12.22 -2.36
CA LEU A 255 2.30 -11.47 -1.32
C LEU A 255 3.47 -10.66 -1.88
N ASN A 256 4.32 -11.33 -2.65
CA ASN A 256 5.57 -10.74 -3.16
C ASN A 256 5.31 -9.61 -4.14
N ASP A 257 4.33 -9.75 -5.01
CA ASP A 257 4.00 -8.73 -5.99
C ASP A 257 3.37 -7.49 -5.33
N LEU A 258 2.56 -7.67 -4.28
CA LEU A 258 2.03 -6.55 -3.52
C LEU A 258 3.12 -5.79 -2.72
N HIS A 259 4.16 -6.47 -2.25
CA HIS A 259 5.34 -5.79 -1.70
C HIS A 259 6.12 -5.01 -2.78
N ARG A 260 6.25 -5.57 -4.01
CA ARG A 260 6.82 -4.85 -5.16
C ARG A 260 6.01 -3.61 -5.51
N TRP A 261 4.67 -3.72 -5.50
CA TRP A 261 3.77 -2.59 -5.68
C TRP A 261 4.05 -1.46 -4.69
N ASN A 262 3.99 -1.75 -3.39
CA ASN A 262 4.26 -0.78 -2.34
C ASN A 262 5.66 -0.16 -2.51
N SER A 263 6.68 -1.00 -2.72
CA SER A 263 8.05 -0.52 -2.93
C SER A 263 8.18 0.38 -4.16
N ALA A 264 7.60 0.00 -5.29
CA ALA A 264 7.70 0.77 -6.52
C ALA A 264 6.95 2.11 -6.43
N LEU A 265 5.72 2.10 -5.88
CA LEU A 265 4.88 3.28 -5.76
C LEU A 265 5.48 4.31 -4.80
N TYR A 266 5.76 3.90 -3.57
CA TYR A 266 6.19 4.83 -2.52
C TYR A 266 7.67 5.20 -2.58
N ASN A 267 8.51 4.45 -3.32
CA ASN A 267 9.86 4.88 -3.68
C ASN A 267 9.89 5.69 -5.00
N ARG A 268 8.74 6.16 -5.49
CA ARG A 268 8.61 7.08 -6.64
C ARG A 268 9.14 6.50 -7.96
N LYS A 269 8.99 5.19 -8.15
CA LYS A 269 9.42 4.51 -9.40
C LYS A 269 8.30 4.46 -10.46
N ILE A 270 7.06 4.81 -10.08
CA ILE A 270 5.89 4.73 -10.95
C ILE A 270 5.43 6.11 -11.40
N ILE A 271 5.17 7.00 -10.45
CA ILE A 271 4.66 8.37 -10.65
C ILE A 271 5.56 9.39 -9.97
N LYS A 272 5.54 10.63 -10.44
CA LYS A 272 6.30 11.75 -9.87
C LYS A 272 5.89 12.07 -8.42
N PRO A 273 6.78 12.70 -7.62
CA PRO A 273 6.51 13.04 -6.23
C PRO A 273 5.23 13.83 -6.00
N GLU A 274 4.92 14.77 -6.90
CA GLU A 274 3.74 15.64 -6.83
C GLU A 274 2.45 14.82 -6.99
N LEU A 275 2.46 13.85 -7.90
CA LEU A 275 1.33 12.95 -8.13
C LEU A 275 1.20 11.91 -7.02
N LEU A 276 2.31 11.45 -6.45
CA LEU A 276 2.26 10.59 -5.26
C LEU A 276 1.65 11.35 -4.07
N LYS A 277 2.02 12.62 -3.86
CA LYS A 277 1.38 13.47 -2.85
C LYS A 277 -0.12 13.57 -3.09
N LYS A 278 -0.54 13.86 -4.33
CA LYS A 278 -1.95 13.95 -4.74
C LYS A 278 -2.70 12.62 -4.51
N PHE A 279 -2.04 11.48 -4.76
CA PHE A 279 -2.59 10.14 -4.55
C PHE A 279 -2.93 9.86 -3.07
N VAL A 280 -2.03 10.21 -2.13
CA VAL A 280 -2.17 9.90 -0.70
C VAL A 280 -2.83 11.02 0.10
N GLU A 281 -2.99 12.22 -0.47
CA GLU A 281 -3.56 13.37 0.22
C GLU A 281 -5.01 13.09 0.63
N LYS A 282 -5.32 13.35 1.89
CA LYS A 282 -6.68 13.24 2.38
C LYS A 282 -7.58 14.26 1.67
N SER A 283 -8.42 13.80 0.77
CA SER A 283 -9.39 14.59 0.01
C SER A 283 -10.85 14.30 0.40
N ALA A 284 -11.08 13.25 1.19
CA ALA A 284 -12.38 12.91 1.77
C ALA A 284 -12.21 12.21 3.13
N GLU A 285 -13.31 12.04 3.86
CA GLU A 285 -13.36 11.26 5.11
C GLU A 285 -14.26 10.06 4.92
N ARG A 286 -13.87 8.94 5.51
CA ARG A 286 -14.62 7.69 5.49
C ARG A 286 -14.83 7.17 6.89
N GLU A 287 -16.06 6.75 7.21
CA GLU A 287 -16.34 5.86 8.33
C GLU A 287 -16.30 4.42 7.82
N HIS A 288 -15.30 3.66 8.22
CA HIS A 288 -15.19 2.25 7.85
C HIS A 288 -15.75 1.39 8.99
N ALA A 289 -16.69 0.49 8.68
CA ALA A 289 -17.40 -0.32 9.67
C ALA A 289 -16.50 -1.09 10.65
N ILE A 290 -15.22 -1.31 10.32
CA ILE A 290 -14.29 -2.13 11.11
C ILE A 290 -13.11 -1.32 11.61
N LEU A 291 -12.56 -0.44 10.77
CA LEU A 291 -11.34 0.32 11.04
C LEU A 291 -11.62 1.72 11.60
N GLY A 292 -12.92 2.11 11.69
CA GLY A 292 -13.34 3.40 12.22
C GLY A 292 -13.13 4.56 11.23
N LYS A 293 -13.01 5.76 11.76
CA LYS A 293 -12.87 6.99 10.99
C LYS A 293 -11.47 7.14 10.41
N MET A 294 -11.40 7.44 9.11
CA MET A 294 -10.14 7.57 8.37
C MET A 294 -10.22 8.58 7.23
N GLY A 295 -9.07 9.04 6.75
CA GLY A 295 -8.96 9.80 5.53
C GLY A 295 -9.05 8.91 4.30
N TYR A 296 -9.44 9.49 3.17
CA TYR A 296 -9.44 8.86 1.86
C TYR A 296 -8.80 9.78 0.81
N GLY A 297 -7.82 9.24 0.10
CA GLY A 297 -7.17 9.86 -1.05
C GLY A 297 -7.73 9.32 -2.36
N PHE A 298 -6.89 9.08 -3.35
CA PHE A 298 -7.29 8.52 -4.64
C PHE A 298 -7.21 6.99 -4.61
N GLY A 299 -8.31 6.33 -4.26
CA GLY A 299 -8.35 4.87 -4.14
C GLY A 299 -7.50 4.31 -2.99
N ILE A 300 -7.17 5.11 -1.99
CA ILE A 300 -6.34 4.75 -0.84
C ILE A 300 -6.90 5.35 0.45
N MET A 301 -6.82 4.63 1.55
CA MET A 301 -7.17 5.08 2.90
C MET A 301 -5.93 5.55 3.64
N THR A 302 -6.10 6.49 4.57
CA THR A 302 -5.01 7.00 5.42
C THR A 302 -5.44 7.04 6.88
N ASN A 303 -4.51 6.79 7.81
CA ASN A 303 -4.76 7.01 9.23
C ASN A 303 -4.97 8.50 9.52
N PHE A 304 -5.87 8.83 10.47
CA PHE A 304 -6.00 10.18 10.99
C PHE A 304 -4.86 10.58 11.93
N ALA A 305 -4.44 9.63 12.75
CA ALA A 305 -3.39 9.80 13.75
C ALA A 305 -2.14 9.02 13.35
N LYS A 306 -1.04 9.27 14.07
CA LYS A 306 0.19 8.48 13.92
C LYS A 306 -0.03 7.02 14.35
N PRO A 307 0.67 6.07 13.73
CA PRO A 307 1.65 6.30 12.66
C PRO A 307 0.95 6.70 11.35
N THR A 308 1.61 7.48 10.48
CA THR A 308 1.13 7.68 9.11
C THR A 308 1.09 6.32 8.42
N ALA A 309 -0.05 5.97 7.86
CA ALA A 309 -0.22 4.72 7.14
C ALA A 309 -1.12 4.93 5.92
N TYR A 310 -0.72 4.38 4.79
CA TYR A 310 -1.50 4.29 3.57
C TYR A 310 -1.94 2.85 3.38
N PHE A 311 -3.24 2.59 3.25
CA PHE A 311 -3.74 1.23 3.23
C PHE A 311 -5.05 1.11 2.45
N HIS A 312 -5.39 -0.11 2.04
CA HIS A 312 -6.73 -0.40 1.55
C HIS A 312 -7.13 -1.83 1.92
N THR A 313 -8.37 -1.99 2.37
CA THR A 313 -9.00 -3.30 2.53
C THR A 313 -9.57 -3.79 1.20
N GLY A 314 -9.60 -5.09 1.01
CA GLY A 314 -10.31 -5.72 -0.10
C GLY A 314 -11.25 -6.79 0.41
N TYR A 315 -12.45 -6.87 -0.15
CA TYR A 315 -13.36 -7.97 0.10
C TYR A 315 -14.18 -8.30 -1.14
N VAL A 316 -14.02 -9.51 -1.61
CA VAL A 316 -14.99 -10.23 -2.40
C VAL A 316 -15.38 -11.47 -1.62
N LYS A 317 -16.55 -12.05 -1.89
CA LYS A 317 -17.13 -13.14 -1.11
C LYS A 317 -16.09 -14.25 -0.83
N GLY A 318 -15.74 -14.45 0.44
CA GLY A 318 -14.77 -15.46 0.86
C GLY A 318 -13.29 -15.04 0.81
N ALA A 319 -12.94 -13.86 0.28
CA ALA A 319 -11.55 -13.44 0.14
C ALA A 319 -11.30 -12.03 0.72
N PRO A 320 -11.07 -11.91 2.02
CA PRO A 320 -10.64 -10.66 2.65
C PRO A 320 -9.14 -10.42 2.46
N SER A 321 -8.77 -9.16 2.26
CA SER A 321 -7.38 -8.76 2.07
C SER A 321 -7.10 -7.38 2.65
N LEU A 322 -5.84 -7.10 3.02
CA LEU A 322 -5.38 -5.79 3.48
C LEU A 322 -3.94 -5.57 3.06
N ILE A 323 -3.67 -4.40 2.49
CA ILE A 323 -2.32 -3.91 2.21
C ILE A 323 -2.10 -2.61 2.99
N ILE A 324 -0.91 -2.45 3.60
CA ILE A 324 -0.54 -1.25 4.34
C ILE A 324 0.88 -0.84 3.96
N TYR A 325 1.13 0.47 3.95
CA TYR A 325 2.47 1.03 3.85
C TYR A 325 2.66 2.15 4.87
N TYR A 326 3.74 2.07 5.65
CA TYR A 326 4.18 3.08 6.60
C TYR A 326 5.36 3.85 6.01
N PRO A 327 5.17 5.11 5.60
CA PRO A 327 6.19 5.85 4.83
C PRO A 327 7.43 6.21 5.65
N GLU A 328 7.31 6.46 6.95
CA GLU A 328 8.42 6.84 7.81
C GLU A 328 9.45 5.72 7.99
N SER A 329 8.99 4.48 8.13
CA SER A 329 9.84 3.29 8.29
C SER A 329 10.08 2.52 7.00
N LYS A 330 9.32 2.85 5.94
CA LYS A 330 9.22 2.07 4.70
C LYS A 330 8.81 0.62 4.95
N THR A 331 7.88 0.44 5.89
CA THR A 331 7.33 -0.88 6.22
C THR A 331 6.12 -1.16 5.33
N SER A 332 6.13 -2.30 4.67
CA SER A 332 5.04 -2.83 3.84
C SER A 332 4.42 -4.05 4.52
N VAL A 333 3.12 -4.05 4.71
CA VAL A 333 2.34 -5.16 5.30
C VAL A 333 1.35 -5.66 4.27
N VAL A 334 1.30 -6.96 4.05
CA VAL A 334 0.34 -7.63 3.16
C VAL A 334 -0.32 -8.77 3.92
N ILE A 335 -1.65 -8.80 3.91
CA ILE A 335 -2.46 -9.82 4.57
C ILE A 335 -3.50 -10.30 3.55
N LEU A 336 -3.43 -11.57 3.19
CA LEU A 336 -4.31 -12.20 2.20
C LEU A 336 -4.98 -13.43 2.82
N SER A 337 -6.27 -13.61 2.59
CA SER A 337 -7.01 -14.80 2.98
C SER A 337 -7.99 -15.20 1.90
N ASN A 338 -8.28 -16.47 1.80
CA ASN A 338 -9.24 -17.04 0.86
C ASN A 338 -10.40 -17.74 1.57
N ILE A 339 -10.62 -17.44 2.85
CA ILE A 339 -11.79 -17.89 3.61
C ILE A 339 -12.31 -16.76 4.50
N ALA A 340 -13.63 -16.66 4.61
CA ALA A 340 -14.29 -15.66 5.43
C ALA A 340 -15.52 -16.22 6.14
N ASP A 341 -15.59 -16.04 7.45
CA ASP A 341 -16.79 -16.34 8.23
C ASP A 341 -17.72 -15.12 8.30
N GLU A 342 -18.77 -15.12 7.49
CA GLU A 342 -19.80 -14.08 7.47
C GLU A 342 -20.92 -14.30 8.51
N SER A 343 -20.89 -15.38 9.30
CA SER A 343 -21.97 -15.72 10.23
C SER A 343 -22.23 -14.66 11.31
N ARG A 344 -21.21 -13.87 11.64
CA ARG A 344 -21.27 -12.74 12.58
C ARG A 344 -21.27 -11.38 11.89
N GLY A 345 -21.66 -11.34 10.62
CA GLY A 345 -21.73 -10.15 9.80
C GLY A 345 -20.39 -9.73 9.16
N LYS A 346 -20.46 -8.80 8.22
CA LYS A 346 -19.29 -8.36 7.41
C LYS A 346 -18.13 -7.82 8.24
N SER A 347 -18.39 -7.26 9.42
CA SER A 347 -17.33 -6.77 10.32
C SER A 347 -16.44 -7.89 10.86
N ALA A 348 -16.98 -9.09 11.06
CA ALA A 348 -16.23 -10.25 11.56
C ALA A 348 -15.18 -10.75 10.56
N VAL A 349 -15.43 -10.58 9.26
CA VAL A 349 -14.56 -10.99 8.16
C VAL A 349 -13.14 -10.44 8.30
N PHE A 350 -12.99 -9.22 8.84
CA PHE A 350 -11.71 -8.53 8.94
C PHE A 350 -11.07 -8.54 10.34
N ILE A 351 -11.58 -9.32 11.28
CA ILE A 351 -11.06 -9.33 12.67
C ILE A 351 -9.55 -9.58 12.71
N VAL A 352 -9.07 -10.58 11.94
CA VAL A 352 -7.63 -10.90 11.87
C VAL A 352 -6.84 -9.75 11.25
N HIS A 353 -7.31 -9.21 10.14
CA HIS A 353 -6.67 -8.10 9.43
C HIS A 353 -6.58 -6.85 10.32
N LYS A 354 -7.65 -6.52 11.04
CA LYS A 354 -7.69 -5.42 12.01
C LYS A 354 -6.66 -5.61 13.12
N ARG A 355 -6.62 -6.80 13.73
CA ARG A 355 -5.68 -7.10 14.82
C ARG A 355 -4.23 -6.99 14.37
N ILE A 356 -3.89 -7.49 13.19
CA ILE A 356 -2.53 -7.38 12.65
C ILE A 356 -2.21 -5.91 12.35
N LYS A 357 -3.16 -5.12 11.81
CA LYS A 357 -2.97 -3.68 11.65
C LYS A 357 -2.71 -2.98 12.98
N GLU A 358 -3.47 -3.27 14.03
CA GLU A 358 -3.28 -2.69 15.37
C GLU A 358 -1.90 -3.01 15.95
N ILE A 359 -1.42 -4.25 15.74
CA ILE A 359 -0.06 -4.66 16.15
C ILE A 359 0.99 -3.86 15.38
N THR A 360 0.85 -3.76 14.07
CA THR A 360 1.82 -3.03 13.23
C THR A 360 1.78 -1.53 13.49
N ASP A 361 0.62 -0.91 13.66
CA ASP A 361 0.48 0.50 14.06
C ASP A 361 1.19 0.78 15.39
N SER A 362 1.01 -0.09 16.38
CA SER A 362 1.65 0.03 17.70
C SER A 362 3.16 -0.10 17.62
N LEU A 363 3.67 -1.06 16.84
CA LEU A 363 5.10 -1.25 16.63
C LEU A 363 5.76 -0.09 15.88
N GLU A 364 5.10 0.45 14.87
CA GLU A 364 5.59 1.62 14.14
C GLU A 364 5.70 2.84 15.05
N ASN A 365 4.68 3.10 15.88
CA ASN A 365 4.73 4.19 16.87
C ASN A 365 5.85 4.00 17.88
N ALA A 366 6.02 2.80 18.43
CA ALA A 366 7.08 2.49 19.39
C ALA A 366 8.47 2.65 18.76
N ALA A 367 8.70 2.12 17.56
CA ALA A 367 9.97 2.22 16.85
C ALA A 367 10.34 3.66 16.52
N LEU A 368 9.38 4.48 16.07
CA LEU A 368 9.59 5.91 15.82
C LEU A 368 9.93 6.67 17.09
N SER A 369 9.25 6.39 18.19
CA SER A 369 9.51 7.01 19.51
C SER A 369 10.91 6.68 20.01
N VAL A 370 11.32 5.41 19.97
CA VAL A 370 12.66 4.96 20.38
C VAL A 370 13.74 5.64 19.54
N ARG A 371 13.63 5.63 18.21
CA ARG A 371 14.59 6.29 17.31
C ARG A 371 14.72 7.78 17.60
N THR A 372 13.59 8.48 17.74
CA THR A 372 13.57 9.93 18.03
C THR A 372 14.23 10.25 19.37
N ASN A 373 13.96 9.48 20.41
CA ASN A 373 14.54 9.70 21.74
C ASN A 373 16.04 9.43 21.76
N LEU A 374 16.51 8.37 21.11
CA LEU A 374 17.92 8.03 21.05
C LEU A 374 18.74 9.00 20.19
N GLN A 375 18.12 9.62 19.19
CA GLN A 375 18.76 10.69 18.42
C GLN A 375 18.94 11.98 19.24
N LYS A 376 17.94 12.33 20.08
CA LYS A 376 18.00 13.51 20.96
C LYS A 376 19.05 13.40 22.07
N THR A 377 19.29 12.19 22.59
CA THR A 377 20.31 11.93 23.63
C THR A 377 21.74 11.83 23.09
N ALA A 378 21.91 11.97 21.77
CA ALA A 378 23.21 11.91 21.07
C ALA A 378 23.78 13.31 20.74
N LEU A 379 23.02 14.37 20.99
CA LEU A 379 23.42 15.79 20.89
C LEU A 379 23.80 16.32 22.29
#